data_6c04227802d1add1cc9c03dc75655988
#
_entry.id   6c04227802d1add1cc9c03dc75655988
#
_cell.length_a   1.000
_cell.length_b   1.000
_cell.length_c   1.000
_cell.angle_alpha   90.00
_cell.angle_beta   90.00
_cell.angle_gamma   90.00
#
_symmetry.space_group_name_H-M   'P 1'
#
loop_
_entity.id
_entity.type
_entity.pdbx_description
1 polymer ?
#
loop_
_entity_poly.entity_id
_entity_poly.type
_entity_poly.pdbx_seq_one_letter_code
_entity_poly.pdbx_strand_id
1 'polypeptide(L)'
;LGCCMAFNRRVLLRSLPFPRRIPMHDIWIGNIAAFTGRIEFLHEPLICFRRHGDNVSCTARKSPYSLWAKIKFRINILFPLISRLCRRNPIDSRP
;
A
#
# COMPACT_ATOMS: atom_id res chain seq x y z
N LEU A 1 2.62 -2.08 -7.74
CA LEU A 1 1.38 -2.70 -8.25
C LEU A 1 0.92 -3.77 -7.27
N GLY A 2 -0.36 -3.76 -6.90
CA GLY A 2 -0.92 -4.73 -5.95
C GLY A 2 -0.78 -6.19 -6.40
N CYS A 3 -0.83 -6.44 -7.70
CA CYS A 3 -0.62 -7.78 -8.27
C CYS A 3 0.82 -8.30 -8.15
N CYS A 4 1.78 -7.45 -7.80
CA CYS A 4 3.19 -7.79 -7.63
C CYS A 4 3.60 -7.88 -6.15
N MET A 5 2.64 -8.05 -5.25
CA MET A 5 2.88 -8.09 -3.81
C MET A 5 2.44 -9.42 -3.23
N ALA A 6 3.29 -9.97 -2.36
CA ALA A 6 2.93 -11.05 -1.46
C ALA A 6 3.24 -10.61 -0.02
N PHE A 7 2.39 -10.94 0.93
CA PHE A 7 2.57 -10.56 2.32
C PHE A 7 1.97 -11.61 3.26
N ASN A 8 2.51 -11.70 4.45
CA ASN A 8 2.04 -12.65 5.44
C ASN A 8 0.78 -12.16 6.18
N ARG A 9 0.12 -13.07 6.89
CA ARG A 9 -1.09 -12.79 7.67
C ARG A 9 -0.89 -11.65 8.69
N ARG A 10 0.30 -11.53 9.27
CA ARG A 10 0.57 -10.48 10.29
C ARG A 10 0.48 -9.08 9.68
N VAL A 11 1.04 -8.88 8.49
CA VAL A 11 0.94 -7.62 7.75
C VAL A 11 -0.52 -7.33 7.40
N LEU A 12 -1.27 -8.35 6.93
CA LEU A 12 -2.69 -8.19 6.63
C LEU A 12 -3.48 -7.71 7.85
N LEU A 13 -3.35 -8.40 8.98
CA LEU A 13 -4.08 -8.04 10.21
C LEU A 13 -3.73 -6.63 10.71
N ARG A 14 -2.47 -6.20 10.56
CA ARG A 14 -2.05 -4.83 10.87
C ARG A 14 -2.57 -3.79 9.89
N SER A 15 -2.83 -4.17 8.65
CA SER A 15 -3.38 -3.29 7.62
C SER A 15 -4.89 -3.07 7.76
N LEU A 16 -5.60 -3.99 8.39
CA LEU A 16 -7.04 -3.95 8.58
C LEU A 16 -7.45 -3.21 9.88
N PRO A 17 -8.63 -2.56 9.89
CA PRO A 17 -9.45 -2.20 8.74
C PRO A 17 -8.77 -1.13 7.89
N PHE A 18 -9.05 -1.12 6.58
CA PHE A 18 -8.53 -0.08 5.70
C PHE A 18 -9.15 1.28 6.03
N PRO A 19 -8.36 2.37 6.05
CA PRO A 19 -8.90 3.70 6.18
C PRO A 19 -9.81 4.05 4.99
N ARG A 20 -10.93 4.72 5.25
CA ARG A 20 -11.96 4.99 4.23
C ARG A 20 -11.49 5.83 3.05
N ARG A 21 -10.46 6.63 3.22
CA ARG A 21 -9.99 7.63 2.22
C ARG A 21 -8.66 7.29 1.59
N ILE A 22 -8.16 6.05 1.75
CA ILE A 22 -6.91 5.68 1.10
C ILE A 22 -7.13 5.56 -0.41
N PRO A 23 -6.22 6.13 -1.21
CA PRO A 23 -6.36 6.09 -2.66
C PRO A 23 -6.06 4.70 -3.25
N MET A 24 -5.15 3.95 -2.62
CA MET A 24 -4.67 2.65 -3.12
C MET A 24 -4.33 1.72 -1.95
N HIS A 25 -4.91 0.51 -1.97
CA HIS A 25 -4.72 -0.49 -0.92
C HIS A 25 -3.29 -1.05 -0.89
N ASP A 26 -2.68 -1.24 -2.06
CA ASP A 26 -1.31 -1.74 -2.19
C ASP A 26 -0.29 -0.78 -1.55
N ILE A 27 -0.43 0.51 -1.77
CA ILE A 27 0.42 1.52 -1.11
C ILE A 27 0.23 1.46 0.40
N TRP A 28 -1.00 1.32 0.89
CA TRP A 28 -1.28 1.22 2.31
C TRP A 28 -0.62 -0.01 2.94
N ILE A 29 -0.84 -1.19 2.36
CA ILE A 29 -0.26 -2.45 2.84
C ILE A 29 1.28 -2.38 2.81
N GLY A 30 1.85 -1.85 1.72
CA GLY A 30 3.28 -1.68 1.58
C GLY A 30 3.89 -0.77 2.67
N ASN A 31 3.23 0.34 2.99
CA ASN A 31 3.69 1.22 4.09
C ASN A 31 3.59 0.52 5.45
N ILE A 32 2.48 -0.17 5.74
CA ILE A 32 2.36 -0.93 6.99
C ILE A 32 3.47 -1.99 7.08
N ALA A 33 3.76 -2.70 6.00
CA ALA A 33 4.84 -3.69 5.96
C ALA A 33 6.21 -3.05 6.21
N ALA A 34 6.49 -1.89 5.60
CA ALA A 34 7.76 -1.18 5.73
C ALA A 34 8.04 -0.74 7.17
N PHE A 35 7.01 -0.26 7.87
CA PHE A 35 7.16 0.23 9.24
C PHE A 35 7.03 -0.85 10.33
N THR A 36 6.46 -2.01 10.00
CA THR A 36 6.16 -3.04 11.01
C THR A 36 6.87 -4.37 10.77
N GLY A 37 7.62 -4.48 9.68
CA GLY A 37 8.26 -5.73 9.29
C GLY A 37 9.43 -5.53 8.36
N ARG A 38 9.68 -6.53 7.53
CA ARG A 38 10.74 -6.54 6.53
C ARG A 38 10.12 -6.62 5.15
N ILE A 39 10.67 -5.85 4.20
CA ILE A 39 10.32 -5.93 2.78
C ILE A 39 11.50 -6.54 2.03
N GLU A 40 11.20 -7.47 1.16
CA GLU A 40 12.15 -8.06 0.23
C GLU A 40 11.70 -7.81 -1.21
N PHE A 41 12.64 -7.43 -2.06
CA PHE A 41 12.41 -7.29 -3.49
C PHE A 41 12.90 -8.52 -4.21
N LEU A 42 12.02 -9.14 -4.98
CA LEU A 42 12.39 -10.20 -5.91
C LEU A 42 12.82 -9.54 -7.22
N HIS A 43 14.06 -9.75 -7.60
CA HIS A 43 14.62 -9.19 -8.84
C HIS A 43 14.22 -9.97 -10.09
N GLU A 44 13.60 -11.12 -9.92
CA GLU A 44 13.13 -11.98 -11.00
C GLU A 44 11.81 -11.47 -11.56
N PRO A 45 11.64 -11.41 -12.89
CA PRO A 45 10.38 -11.03 -13.52
C PRO A 45 9.38 -12.20 -13.45
N LEU A 46 8.59 -12.26 -12.37
CA LEU A 46 7.63 -13.33 -12.11
C LEU A 46 6.24 -13.08 -12.69
N ILE A 47 5.98 -11.88 -13.21
CA ILE A 47 4.65 -11.48 -13.68
C ILE A 47 4.75 -10.87 -15.07
N CYS A 48 3.94 -11.38 -16.00
CA CYS A 48 3.72 -10.78 -17.32
C CYS A 48 2.50 -9.87 -17.25
N PHE A 49 2.71 -8.56 -17.34
CA PHE A 49 1.64 -7.58 -17.33
C PHE A 49 1.24 -7.19 -18.77
N ARG A 50 0.03 -7.60 -19.17
CA ARG A 50 -0.51 -7.24 -20.49
C ARG A 50 -1.00 -5.79 -20.46
N ARG A 51 -0.49 -4.98 -21.40
CA ARG A 51 -0.94 -3.60 -21.59
C ARG A 51 -1.85 -3.51 -22.79
N HIS A 52 -3.02 -2.90 -22.60
CA HIS A 52 -3.96 -2.53 -23.65
C HIS A 52 -4.60 -1.17 -23.31
N GLY A 53 -5.30 -0.55 -24.28
CA GLY A 53 -5.83 0.81 -24.11
C GLY A 53 -6.81 0.98 -22.96
N ASP A 54 -7.52 -0.08 -22.58
CA ASP A 54 -8.59 -0.08 -21.58
C ASP A 54 -8.13 -0.48 -20.18
N ASN A 55 -6.82 -0.51 -19.93
CA ASN A 55 -6.33 -0.80 -18.59
C ASN A 55 -6.73 0.31 -17.60
N VAL A 56 -7.38 -0.08 -16.51
CA VAL A 56 -7.78 0.83 -15.42
C VAL A 56 -6.57 1.50 -14.74
N SER A 57 -5.42 0.83 -14.75
CA SER A 57 -4.19 1.33 -14.13
C SER A 57 -3.36 2.14 -15.13
N CYS A 58 -3.19 3.42 -14.85
CA CYS A 58 -2.41 4.37 -15.65
C CYS A 58 -0.88 4.24 -15.46
N THR A 59 -0.36 3.06 -15.18
CA THR A 59 1.06 2.84 -14.82
C THR A 59 2.07 3.22 -15.92
N ALA A 60 1.62 3.47 -17.14
CA ALA A 60 2.48 3.82 -18.27
C ALA A 60 2.31 5.26 -18.79
N ARG A 61 1.36 6.02 -18.26
CA ARG A 61 1.09 7.40 -18.66
C ARG A 61 1.50 8.37 -17.55
N LYS A 62 1.84 9.62 -17.93
CA LYS A 62 1.97 10.71 -16.96
C LYS A 62 0.69 10.76 -16.13
N SER A 63 0.86 10.80 -14.81
CA SER A 63 -0.27 10.84 -13.88
C SER A 63 -1.23 11.98 -14.22
N PRO A 64 -2.51 11.72 -14.48
CA PRO A 64 -3.50 12.75 -14.82
C PRO A 64 -3.85 13.63 -13.62
N TYR A 65 -3.33 13.31 -12.45
CA TYR A 65 -3.68 14.00 -11.21
C TYR A 65 -2.92 15.31 -11.04
N SER A 66 -3.66 16.37 -10.65
CA SER A 66 -3.09 17.65 -10.29
C SER A 66 -2.16 17.54 -9.07
N LEU A 67 -1.28 18.52 -8.88
CA LEU A 67 -0.38 18.58 -7.72
C LEU A 67 -1.14 18.49 -6.39
N TRP A 68 -2.26 19.19 -6.28
CA TRP A 68 -3.15 19.15 -5.11
C TRP A 68 -3.73 17.75 -4.84
N ALA A 69 -4.14 17.04 -5.87
CA ALA A 69 -4.62 15.67 -5.71
C ALA A 69 -3.52 14.74 -5.18
N LYS A 70 -2.30 14.89 -5.65
CA LYS A 70 -1.13 14.12 -5.18
C LYS A 70 -0.82 14.41 -3.71
N ILE A 71 -0.88 15.66 -3.30
CA ILE A 71 -0.71 16.07 -1.89
C ILE A 71 -1.80 15.47 -1.02
N LYS A 72 -3.06 15.58 -1.45
CA LYS A 72 -4.21 15.00 -0.74
C LYS A 72 -4.07 13.47 -0.58
N PHE A 73 -3.60 12.77 -1.61
CA PHE A 73 -3.35 11.32 -1.52
C PHE A 73 -2.29 10.98 -0.46
N ARG A 74 -1.21 11.75 -0.41
CA ARG A 74 -0.16 11.57 0.61
C ARG A 74 -0.67 11.81 2.02
N ILE A 75 -1.44 12.87 2.23
CA ILE A 75 -2.06 13.18 3.53
C ILE A 75 -3.02 12.07 3.95
N ASN A 76 -3.85 11.57 3.03
CA ASN A 76 -4.81 10.49 3.29
C ASN A 76 -4.13 9.16 3.63
N ILE A 77 -2.87 8.98 3.29
CA ILE A 77 -2.08 7.81 3.68
C ILE A 77 -1.33 8.08 5.00
N LEU A 78 -0.63 9.21 5.10
CA LEU A 78 0.25 9.53 6.22
C LEU A 78 -0.51 9.66 7.55
N PHE A 79 -1.62 10.37 7.57
CA PHE A 79 -2.38 10.60 8.79
C PHE A 79 -2.91 9.30 9.41
N PRO A 80 -3.60 8.42 8.66
CA PRO A 80 -4.01 7.12 9.20
C PRO A 80 -2.83 6.22 9.56
N LEU A 81 -1.72 6.32 8.82
CA LEU A 81 -0.52 5.52 9.06
C LEU A 81 0.09 5.87 10.43
N ILE A 82 0.32 7.16 10.69
CA ILE A 82 0.84 7.64 11.97
C ILE A 82 -0.11 7.21 13.10
N SER A 83 -1.41 7.43 12.94
CA SER A 83 -2.42 7.01 13.91
C SER A 83 -2.38 5.51 14.19
N ARG A 84 -2.16 4.70 13.15
CA ARG A 84 -2.07 3.24 13.26
C ARG A 84 -0.79 2.79 13.97
N LEU A 85 0.34 3.42 13.67
CA LEU A 85 1.62 3.08 14.29
C LEU A 85 1.69 3.53 15.75
N CYS A 86 1.08 4.67 16.10
CA CYS A 86 1.00 5.15 17.48
C CYS A 86 0.07 4.32 18.37
N ARG A 87 -0.93 3.67 17.79
CA ARG A 87 -1.78 2.74 18.54
C ARG A 87 -1.03 1.42 18.72
N ARG A 88 -0.61 1.12 19.94
CA ARG A 88 -0.10 -0.21 20.30
C ARG A 88 -1.11 -1.28 19.88
N ASN A 89 -0.79 -2.05 18.84
CA ASN A 89 -1.67 -3.12 18.39
C ASN A 89 -1.63 -4.27 19.40
N PRO A 90 -2.79 -4.74 19.89
CA PRO A 90 -2.86 -5.89 20.80
C PRO A 90 -2.32 -7.19 20.19
N ILE A 91 -2.05 -7.20 18.87
CA ILE A 91 -1.48 -8.36 18.14
C ILE A 91 0.02 -8.52 18.43
N ASP A 92 0.74 -7.47 18.85
CA ASP A 92 2.16 -7.55 19.19
C ASP A 92 2.45 -8.20 20.55
N SER A 93 1.41 -8.39 21.38
CA SER A 93 1.53 -8.99 22.72
C SER A 93 1.25 -10.51 22.75
N ARG A 94 1.01 -11.14 21.60
CA ARG A 94 0.92 -12.61 21.54
C ARG A 94 2.25 -13.18 21.06
N PRO A 95 2.85 -14.06 21.87
CA PRO A 95 4.07 -14.77 21.49
C PRO A 95 3.88 -15.65 20.24
#